data_1309be2d1b0037deab8832bee15f9e3c
#
_entry.id   1309be2d1b0037deab8832bee15f9e3c
#
_cell.length_a   1.000
_cell.length_b   1.000
_cell.length_c   1.000
_cell.angle_alpha   90.00
_cell.angle_beta   90.00
_cell.angle_gamma   90.00
#
_symmetry.space_group_name_H-M   'P 1'
#
loop_
_entity.id
_entity.type
_entity.pdbx_description
1 polymer ?
#
loop_
_entity_poly.entity_id
_entity_poly.type
_entity_poly.pdbx_seq_one_letter_code
_entity_poly.pdbx_strand_id
1 'polypeptide(L)'
;MDVVNPYFRSSDYSALLKKLGVELIAPVFANTTLDTPVLPPEIFSIFNMENADIFIDAGGDDVGATALGQLHRQIETAGYEMLYVVNRYRVLSTKPEETLPLLREIETASHLKATAIVNNSNLAVQTDMQTVLNAVPFAKKAAELCHLPLLYSTVPDFAVENTLPEGFKAVKRYVRFVWEDETE
;
A
#
# COMPACT_ATOMS: atom_id res chain seq x y z
N MET A 1 -8.08 -0.43 1.47
CA MET A 1 -9.39 -0.66 0.81
C MET A 1 -9.13 -0.92 -0.67
N ASP A 2 -9.07 -2.17 -1.07
CA ASP A 2 -9.03 -2.55 -2.49
C ASP A 2 -10.41 -3.07 -2.88
N VAL A 3 -11.11 -2.32 -3.71
CA VAL A 3 -12.52 -2.58 -4.07
C VAL A 3 -12.62 -3.24 -5.45
N VAL A 4 -11.58 -3.12 -6.27
CA VAL A 4 -11.60 -3.52 -7.68
C VAL A 4 -10.85 -4.82 -7.93
N ASN A 5 -9.71 -5.01 -7.25
CA ASN A 5 -8.89 -6.19 -7.46
C ASN A 5 -9.22 -7.30 -6.45
N PRO A 6 -9.76 -8.46 -6.88
CA PRO A 6 -10.05 -9.57 -5.97
C PRO A 6 -8.78 -10.26 -5.44
N TYR A 7 -7.62 -9.96 -6.00
CA TYR A 7 -6.35 -10.57 -5.61
C TYR A 7 -5.61 -9.68 -4.61
N PHE A 8 -5.03 -10.29 -3.56
CA PHE A 8 -4.18 -9.61 -2.56
C PHE A 8 -4.91 -8.66 -1.60
N ARG A 9 -6.13 -8.99 -1.20
CA ARG A 9 -6.87 -8.20 -0.20
C ARG A 9 -6.37 -8.51 1.21
N SER A 10 -6.16 -7.47 2.03
CA SER A 10 -5.86 -7.64 3.46
C SER A 10 -6.93 -8.45 4.19
N SER A 11 -8.20 -8.41 3.72
CA SER A 11 -9.32 -9.20 4.26
C SER A 11 -9.11 -10.71 4.18
N ASP A 12 -8.36 -11.20 3.20
CA ASP A 12 -8.09 -12.63 3.03
C ASP A 12 -7.16 -13.18 4.13
N TYR A 13 -6.46 -12.28 4.82
CA TYR A 13 -5.53 -12.57 5.90
C TYR A 13 -6.08 -12.26 7.30
N SER A 14 -7.40 -12.18 7.46
CA SER A 14 -8.06 -11.80 8.71
C SER A 14 -7.67 -12.67 9.91
N ALA A 15 -7.53 -13.98 9.71
CA ALA A 15 -7.12 -14.91 10.76
C ALA A 15 -5.66 -14.67 11.21
N LEU A 16 -4.77 -14.33 10.28
CA LEU A 16 -3.38 -14.00 10.57
C LEU A 16 -3.27 -12.67 11.31
N LEU A 17 -3.97 -11.63 10.83
CA LEU A 17 -3.98 -10.31 11.45
C LEU A 17 -4.49 -10.38 12.88
N LYS A 18 -5.56 -11.14 13.11
CA LYS A 18 -6.09 -11.40 14.46
C LYS A 18 -5.07 -12.07 15.39
N LYS A 19 -4.29 -13.05 14.88
CA LYS A 19 -3.20 -13.67 15.66
C LYS A 19 -2.09 -12.70 16.02
N LEU A 20 -1.88 -11.66 15.20
CA LEU A 20 -0.91 -10.59 15.43
C LEU A 20 -1.47 -9.45 16.31
N GLY A 21 -2.70 -9.59 16.82
CA GLY A 21 -3.34 -8.57 17.65
C GLY A 21 -3.87 -7.37 16.85
N VAL A 22 -4.02 -7.52 15.54
CA VAL A 22 -4.57 -6.48 14.65
C VAL A 22 -6.06 -6.71 14.47
N GLU A 23 -6.87 -5.70 14.80
CA GLU A 23 -8.29 -5.67 14.46
C GLU A 23 -8.45 -5.22 13.01
N LEU A 24 -9.11 -6.01 12.21
CA LEU A 24 -9.33 -5.74 10.79
C LEU A 24 -10.77 -5.28 10.55
N ILE A 25 -10.93 -4.09 9.99
CA ILE A 25 -12.19 -3.59 9.46
C ILE A 25 -12.09 -3.59 7.94
N ALA A 26 -12.88 -4.42 7.30
CA ALA A 26 -12.91 -4.55 5.85
C ALA A 26 -14.30 -4.21 5.30
N PRO A 27 -14.43 -3.59 4.11
CA PRO A 27 -15.72 -3.39 3.47
C PRO A 27 -16.42 -4.72 3.25
N VAL A 28 -17.69 -4.80 3.63
CA VAL A 28 -18.53 -5.95 3.28
C VAL A 28 -18.96 -5.74 1.83
N PHE A 29 -18.45 -6.57 0.93
CA PHE A 29 -18.89 -6.59 -0.47
C PHE A 29 -20.29 -7.22 -0.51
N ALA A 30 -21.33 -6.42 -0.28
CA ALA A 30 -22.66 -6.81 -0.71
C ALA A 30 -22.63 -6.80 -2.25
N ASN A 31 -23.19 -7.84 -2.88
CA ASN A 31 -23.46 -7.95 -4.32
C ASN A 31 -24.43 -6.84 -4.78
N THR A 32 -24.00 -5.59 -4.73
CA THR A 32 -24.76 -4.44 -5.21
C THR A 32 -24.14 -3.97 -6.51
N THR A 33 -24.97 -3.80 -7.51
CA THR A 33 -24.69 -3.17 -8.80
C THR A 33 -24.42 -1.66 -8.69
N LEU A 34 -24.03 -1.17 -7.52
CA LEU A 34 -23.70 0.23 -7.28
C LEU A 34 -22.19 0.43 -7.48
N ASP A 35 -21.87 1.29 -8.41
CA ASP A 35 -20.48 1.64 -8.82
C ASP A 35 -19.68 2.39 -7.74
N THR A 36 -20.26 2.65 -6.58
CA THR A 36 -19.58 3.34 -5.49
C THR A 36 -19.40 2.40 -4.30
N PRO A 37 -18.18 2.17 -3.85
CA PRO A 37 -17.91 1.34 -2.68
C PRO A 37 -18.55 1.99 -1.44
N VAL A 38 -19.47 1.27 -0.81
CA VAL A 38 -20.10 1.70 0.44
C VAL A 38 -19.17 1.29 1.59
N LEU A 39 -18.69 2.28 2.32
CA LEU A 39 -17.90 2.04 3.52
C LEU A 39 -18.84 1.60 4.66
N PRO A 40 -18.50 0.52 5.39
CA PRO A 40 -19.27 0.11 6.53
C PRO A 40 -19.26 1.20 7.61
N PRO A 41 -20.38 1.41 8.33
CA PRO A 41 -20.46 2.43 9.38
C PRO A 41 -19.36 2.29 10.45
N GLU A 42 -18.90 1.07 10.68
CA GLU A 42 -17.84 0.73 11.64
C GLU A 42 -16.51 1.44 11.30
N ILE A 43 -16.26 1.75 10.02
CA ILE A 43 -15.03 2.42 9.62
C ILE A 43 -14.93 3.84 10.23
N PHE A 44 -16.06 4.48 10.48
CA PHE A 44 -16.05 5.82 11.10
C PHE A 44 -15.75 5.77 12.59
N SER A 45 -15.95 4.62 13.25
CA SER A 45 -15.67 4.44 14.67
C SER A 45 -14.17 4.43 14.98
N ILE A 46 -13.30 4.11 13.99
CA ILE A 46 -11.84 4.07 14.19
C ILE A 46 -11.28 5.43 14.66
N PHE A 47 -11.87 6.52 14.20
CA PHE A 47 -11.41 7.88 14.56
C PHE A 47 -11.76 8.28 16.00
N ASN A 48 -12.56 7.48 16.69
CA ASN A 48 -12.91 7.66 18.10
C ASN A 48 -12.10 6.73 19.03
N MET A 49 -11.24 5.88 18.47
CA MET A 49 -10.42 4.97 19.27
C MET A 49 -9.27 5.72 19.91
N GLU A 50 -9.15 5.61 21.23
CA GLU A 50 -8.02 6.14 21.97
C GLU A 50 -6.89 5.11 22.05
N ASN A 51 -5.63 5.57 21.95
CA ASN A 51 -4.43 4.74 22.06
C ASN A 51 -4.34 3.59 21.04
N ALA A 52 -4.78 3.84 19.82
CA ALA A 52 -4.68 2.89 18.71
C ALA A 52 -3.92 3.50 17.53
N ASP A 53 -3.03 2.72 16.93
CA ASP A 53 -2.44 3.03 15.64
C ASP A 53 -3.38 2.54 14.53
N ILE A 54 -3.76 3.43 13.62
CA ILE A 54 -4.70 3.13 12.53
C ILE A 54 -3.92 3.06 11.23
N PHE A 55 -4.00 1.92 10.54
CA PHE A 55 -3.43 1.72 9.23
C PHE A 55 -4.54 1.55 8.19
N ILE A 56 -4.54 2.39 7.15
CA ILE A 56 -5.50 2.30 6.06
C ILE A 56 -4.75 1.80 4.83
N ASP A 57 -5.04 0.56 4.43
CA ASP A 57 -4.57 0.00 3.16
C ASP A 57 -5.55 0.41 2.06
N ALA A 58 -5.13 1.28 1.16
CA ALA A 58 -5.94 1.79 0.06
C ALA A 58 -5.40 1.30 -1.29
N GLY A 59 -6.30 0.94 -2.20
CA GLY A 59 -5.93 0.59 -3.56
C GLY A 59 -5.18 1.73 -4.25
N GLY A 60 -4.21 1.37 -5.08
CA GLY A 60 -3.35 2.32 -5.81
C GLY A 60 -4.00 2.87 -7.09
N ASP A 61 -5.33 2.88 -7.16
CA ASP A 61 -6.13 3.39 -8.26
C ASP A 61 -7.11 4.48 -7.80
N ASP A 62 -7.80 5.10 -8.74
CA ASP A 62 -8.77 6.15 -8.51
C ASP A 62 -9.98 5.67 -7.68
N VAL A 63 -10.36 4.40 -7.79
CA VAL A 63 -11.49 3.85 -7.04
C VAL A 63 -11.14 3.69 -5.55
N GLY A 64 -9.99 3.10 -5.25
CA GLY A 64 -9.47 3.02 -3.88
C GLY A 64 -9.26 4.39 -3.26
N ALA A 65 -8.71 5.32 -4.02
CA ALA A 65 -8.51 6.71 -3.61
C ALA A 65 -9.84 7.45 -3.35
N THR A 66 -10.87 7.23 -4.19
CA THR A 66 -12.21 7.81 -4.00
C THR A 66 -12.86 7.31 -2.71
N ALA A 67 -12.73 6.01 -2.40
CA ALA A 67 -13.21 5.46 -1.14
C ALA A 67 -12.51 6.11 0.07
N LEU A 68 -11.20 6.32 -0.02
CA LEU A 68 -10.43 7.05 1.00
C LEU A 68 -10.88 8.51 1.14
N GLY A 69 -11.23 9.14 0.02
CA GLY A 69 -11.74 10.52 -0.03
C GLY A 69 -13.02 10.76 0.80
N GLN A 70 -13.84 9.72 1.03
CA GLN A 70 -14.99 9.82 1.91
C GLN A 70 -14.61 10.06 3.38
N LEU A 71 -13.38 9.72 3.76
CA LEU A 71 -12.85 9.84 5.13
C LEU A 71 -11.86 11.01 5.30
N HIS A 72 -11.60 11.80 4.24
CA HIS A 72 -10.52 12.78 4.23
C HIS A 72 -10.56 13.75 5.42
N ARG A 73 -11.75 14.27 5.78
CA ARG A 73 -11.88 15.23 6.88
C ARG A 73 -11.49 14.65 8.23
N GLN A 74 -11.91 13.41 8.51
CA GLN A 74 -11.57 12.69 9.74
C GLN A 74 -10.07 12.39 9.78
N ILE A 75 -9.50 11.96 8.65
CA ILE A 75 -8.08 11.67 8.51
C ILE A 75 -7.25 12.95 8.73
N GLU A 76 -7.60 14.05 8.10
CA GLU A 76 -6.93 15.34 8.29
C GLU A 76 -7.02 15.83 9.75
N THR A 77 -8.19 15.69 10.39
CA THR A 77 -8.40 16.10 11.78
C THR A 77 -7.57 15.27 12.76
N ALA A 78 -7.44 13.96 12.50
CA ALA A 78 -6.63 13.07 13.32
C ALA A 78 -5.12 13.26 13.13
N GLY A 79 -4.70 13.88 12.03
CA GLY A 79 -3.32 13.88 11.57
C GLY A 79 -2.94 12.55 10.93
N TYR A 80 -2.14 12.57 9.86
CA TYR A 80 -1.83 11.37 9.11
C TYR A 80 -0.47 11.42 8.45
N GLU A 81 0.03 10.25 8.09
CA GLU A 81 1.08 10.05 7.10
C GLU A 81 0.51 9.25 5.93
N MET A 82 0.65 9.75 4.72
CA MET A 82 0.23 9.05 3.51
C MET A 82 1.48 8.61 2.73
N LEU A 83 1.74 7.32 2.74
CA LEU A 83 2.87 6.72 2.06
C LEU A 83 2.47 6.31 0.66
N TYR A 84 3.10 6.91 -0.35
CA TYR A 84 2.93 6.49 -1.73
C TYR A 84 3.89 5.35 -2.04
N VAL A 85 3.35 4.15 -2.19
CA VAL A 85 4.14 2.92 -2.41
C VAL A 85 4.35 2.70 -3.90
N VAL A 86 5.60 2.71 -4.34
CA VAL A 86 5.97 2.52 -5.74
C VAL A 86 6.63 1.17 -5.98
N ASN A 87 6.37 0.59 -7.15
CA ASN A 87 7.01 -0.65 -7.60
C ASN A 87 7.38 -0.53 -9.08
N ARG A 88 8.68 -0.46 -9.39
CA ARG A 88 9.23 -0.36 -10.76
C ARG A 88 8.76 -1.47 -11.69
N TYR A 89 8.49 -2.65 -11.14
CA TYR A 89 8.18 -3.86 -11.92
C TYR A 89 6.69 -4.04 -12.20
N ARG A 90 5.83 -3.08 -11.80
CA ARG A 90 4.42 -3.06 -12.21
C ARG A 90 4.28 -2.44 -13.60
N VAL A 91 3.42 -3.03 -14.42
CA VAL A 91 3.21 -2.66 -15.84
C VAL A 91 2.85 -1.16 -16.00
N LEU A 92 2.09 -0.60 -15.06
CA LEU A 92 1.59 0.79 -15.14
C LEU A 92 2.54 1.83 -14.53
N SER A 93 3.73 1.44 -14.04
CA SER A 93 4.67 2.36 -13.38
C SER A 93 6.12 1.98 -13.64
N THR A 94 6.45 1.64 -14.88
CA THR A 94 7.80 1.22 -15.27
C THR A 94 8.78 2.37 -15.37
N LYS A 95 8.27 3.59 -15.60
CA LYS A 95 9.08 4.83 -15.74
C LYS A 95 8.81 5.77 -14.57
N PRO A 96 9.84 6.42 -14.02
CA PRO A 96 9.66 7.39 -12.91
C PRO A 96 8.72 8.54 -13.27
N GLU A 97 8.68 8.95 -14.55
CA GLU A 97 7.86 10.06 -15.05
C GLU A 97 6.35 9.76 -14.95
N GLU A 98 5.96 8.49 -14.95
CA GLU A 98 4.57 8.05 -14.82
C GLU A 98 4.06 8.16 -13.36
N THR A 99 4.98 8.26 -12.40
CA THR A 99 4.66 8.26 -10.96
C THR A 99 3.92 9.53 -10.54
N LEU A 100 4.36 10.70 -11.01
CA LEU A 100 3.77 11.97 -10.61
C LEU A 100 2.32 12.18 -11.12
N PRO A 101 1.99 11.88 -12.41
CA PRO A 101 0.60 11.94 -12.87
C PRO A 101 -0.32 11.04 -12.04
N LEU A 102 0.07 9.79 -11.82
CA LEU A 102 -0.71 8.83 -11.03
C LEU A 102 -0.89 9.30 -9.58
N LEU A 103 0.17 9.80 -8.95
CA LEU A 103 0.07 10.38 -7.61
C LEU A 103 -0.94 11.54 -7.55
N ARG A 104 -0.94 12.42 -8.56
CA ARG A 104 -1.90 13.54 -8.61
C ARG A 104 -3.34 13.08 -8.77
N GLU A 105 -3.60 12.03 -9.53
CA GLU A 105 -4.91 11.41 -9.64
C GLU A 105 -5.37 10.88 -8.28
N ILE A 106 -4.51 10.12 -7.59
CA ILE A 106 -4.77 9.59 -6.25
C ILE A 106 -5.03 10.72 -5.23
N GLU A 107 -4.20 11.75 -5.22
CA GLU A 107 -4.35 12.90 -4.32
C GLU A 107 -5.65 13.69 -4.59
N THR A 108 -6.02 13.79 -5.87
CA THR A 108 -7.27 14.47 -6.27
C THR A 108 -8.48 13.66 -5.84
N ALA A 109 -8.49 12.35 -6.06
CA ALA A 109 -9.60 11.48 -5.70
C ALA A 109 -9.74 11.29 -4.18
N SER A 110 -8.62 11.19 -3.47
CA SER A 110 -8.60 11.00 -2.01
C SER A 110 -8.78 12.31 -1.22
N HIS A 111 -8.57 13.47 -1.82
CA HIS A 111 -8.47 14.77 -1.15
C HIS A 111 -7.36 14.86 -0.09
N LEU A 112 -6.38 13.95 -0.12
CA LEU A 112 -5.24 13.86 0.79
C LEU A 112 -3.94 14.09 0.03
N LYS A 113 -2.87 14.46 0.75
CA LYS A 113 -1.54 14.65 0.18
C LYS A 113 -0.60 13.56 0.65
N ALA A 114 0.14 12.98 -0.28
CA ALA A 114 1.21 12.07 0.08
C ALA A 114 2.31 12.82 0.84
N THR A 115 2.84 12.18 1.88
CA THR A 115 3.88 12.74 2.75
C THR A 115 5.25 12.17 2.43
N ALA A 116 5.30 10.96 1.87
CA ALA A 116 6.55 10.31 1.51
C ALA A 116 6.33 9.19 0.48
N ILE A 117 7.44 8.72 -0.10
CA ILE A 117 7.49 7.55 -0.99
C ILE A 117 8.16 6.38 -0.28
N VAL A 118 7.62 5.19 -0.50
CA VAL A 118 8.23 3.91 -0.14
C VAL A 118 8.49 3.12 -1.42
N ASN A 119 9.72 2.66 -1.61
CA ASN A 119 10.07 1.77 -2.70
C ASN A 119 9.79 0.32 -2.30
N ASN A 120 8.73 -0.26 -2.84
CA ASN A 120 8.40 -1.68 -2.66
C ASN A 120 8.55 -2.46 -3.99
N SER A 121 9.63 -2.16 -4.72
CA SER A 121 9.92 -2.82 -6.00
C SER A 121 10.36 -4.26 -5.78
N ASN A 122 9.56 -5.20 -6.27
CA ASN A 122 9.80 -6.62 -6.11
C ASN A 122 9.22 -7.44 -7.28
N LEU A 123 9.70 -8.65 -7.44
CA LEU A 123 9.27 -9.66 -8.39
C LEU A 123 8.72 -10.90 -7.64
N ALA A 124 8.01 -10.69 -6.56
CA ALA A 124 7.48 -11.73 -5.67
C ALA A 124 8.60 -12.69 -5.21
N VAL A 125 8.44 -14.01 -5.38
CA VAL A 125 9.44 -15.03 -4.97
C VAL A 125 10.76 -14.95 -5.73
N GLN A 126 10.80 -14.29 -6.87
CA GLN A 126 12.01 -14.10 -7.68
C GLN A 126 12.85 -12.88 -7.25
N THR A 127 12.43 -12.19 -6.20
CA THR A 127 13.13 -11.02 -5.71
C THR A 127 14.40 -11.42 -4.98
N ASP A 128 15.52 -10.89 -5.42
CA ASP A 128 16.79 -10.91 -4.71
C ASP A 128 17.22 -9.48 -4.34
N MET A 129 18.30 -9.35 -3.60
CA MET A 129 18.83 -8.04 -3.20
C MET A 129 19.19 -7.18 -4.42
N GLN A 130 19.71 -7.79 -5.49
CA GLN A 130 20.06 -7.07 -6.70
C GLN A 130 18.84 -6.48 -7.41
N THR A 131 17.74 -7.20 -7.43
CA THR A 131 16.43 -6.71 -7.94
C THR A 131 16.02 -5.44 -7.22
N VAL A 132 16.12 -5.40 -5.90
CA VAL A 132 15.78 -4.20 -5.11
C VAL A 132 16.76 -3.06 -5.37
N LEU A 133 18.07 -3.34 -5.39
CA LEU A 133 19.10 -2.34 -5.67
C LEU A 133 18.94 -1.70 -7.06
N ASN A 134 18.58 -2.49 -8.08
CA ASN A 134 18.31 -2.02 -9.43
C ASN A 134 17.11 -1.08 -9.53
N ALA A 135 16.19 -1.14 -8.55
CA ALA A 135 15.03 -0.26 -8.50
C ALA A 135 15.26 1.04 -7.72
N VAL A 136 16.35 1.17 -6.97
CA VAL A 136 16.64 2.38 -6.17
C VAL A 136 16.77 3.64 -7.04
N PRO A 137 17.44 3.64 -8.20
CA PRO A 137 17.50 4.83 -9.07
C PRO A 137 16.11 5.29 -9.53
N PHE A 138 15.22 4.34 -9.85
CA PHE A 138 13.83 4.63 -10.20
C PHE A 138 13.10 5.32 -9.03
N ALA A 139 13.18 4.74 -7.82
CA ALA A 139 12.50 5.27 -6.65
C ALA A 139 13.02 6.66 -6.25
N LYS A 140 14.32 6.88 -6.33
CA LYS A 140 14.94 8.21 -6.09
C LYS A 140 14.43 9.24 -7.10
N LYS A 141 14.36 8.86 -8.38
CA LYS A 141 13.87 9.77 -9.42
C LYS A 141 12.38 10.05 -9.27
N ALA A 142 11.56 9.06 -8.92
CA ALA A 142 10.15 9.24 -8.60
C ALA A 142 9.96 10.21 -7.41
N ALA A 143 10.73 10.04 -6.34
CA ALA A 143 10.71 10.91 -5.17
C ALA A 143 11.07 12.37 -5.52
N GLU A 144 12.11 12.55 -6.33
CA GLU A 144 12.51 13.88 -6.84
C GLU A 144 11.39 14.54 -7.66
N LEU A 145 10.78 13.81 -8.61
CA LEU A 145 9.71 14.32 -9.47
C LEU A 145 8.44 14.66 -8.66
N CYS A 146 8.14 13.89 -7.63
CA CYS A 146 7.00 14.12 -6.75
C CYS A 146 7.28 15.17 -5.65
N HIS A 147 8.53 15.63 -5.50
CA HIS A 147 8.97 16.50 -4.40
C HIS A 147 8.68 15.92 -3.01
N LEU A 148 8.82 14.60 -2.86
CA LEU A 148 8.58 13.86 -1.63
C LEU A 148 9.86 13.14 -1.17
N PRO A 149 10.06 12.95 0.15
CA PRO A 149 11.16 12.15 0.64
C PRO A 149 10.97 10.67 0.27
N LEU A 150 12.04 9.99 -0.14
CA LEU A 150 12.10 8.54 -0.19
C LEU A 150 12.46 8.04 1.22
N LEU A 151 11.50 7.41 1.91
CA LEU A 151 11.73 6.96 3.29
C LEU A 151 12.66 5.74 3.35
N TYR A 152 12.33 4.70 2.59
CA TYR A 152 13.10 3.47 2.53
C TYR A 152 12.71 2.62 1.31
N SER A 153 13.55 1.62 1.04
CA SER A 153 13.24 0.51 0.14
C SER A 153 12.98 -0.75 0.98
N THR A 154 11.93 -1.50 0.65
CA THR A 154 11.66 -2.79 1.28
C THR A 154 12.48 -3.89 0.63
N VAL A 155 12.92 -4.85 1.42
CA VAL A 155 13.60 -6.07 0.97
C VAL A 155 12.86 -7.25 1.59
N PRO A 156 12.35 -8.21 0.80
CA PRO A 156 11.79 -9.44 1.37
C PRO A 156 12.81 -10.13 2.27
N ASP A 157 12.40 -10.63 3.42
CA ASP A 157 13.28 -11.25 4.42
C ASP A 157 14.13 -12.40 3.85
N PHE A 158 13.55 -13.19 2.95
CA PHE A 158 14.26 -14.27 2.26
C PHE A 158 15.34 -13.79 1.27
N ALA A 159 15.33 -12.52 0.86
CA ALA A 159 16.33 -11.91 -0.03
C ALA A 159 17.43 -11.16 0.74
N VAL A 160 17.38 -11.17 2.07
CA VAL A 160 18.38 -10.53 2.93
C VAL A 160 19.54 -11.50 3.16
N GLU A 161 20.67 -11.25 2.52
CA GLU A 161 21.86 -12.09 2.65
C GLU A 161 22.79 -11.63 3.80
N ASN A 162 22.80 -10.32 4.07
CA ASN A 162 23.71 -9.68 5.04
C ASN A 162 22.99 -8.52 5.74
N THR A 163 23.74 -7.73 6.50
CA THR A 163 23.25 -6.48 7.08
C THR A 163 22.74 -5.55 5.98
N LEU A 164 21.49 -5.09 6.12
CA LEU A 164 20.90 -4.16 5.16
C LEU A 164 21.58 -2.80 5.23
N PRO A 165 21.84 -2.15 4.08
CA PRO A 165 22.30 -0.79 4.04
C PRO A 165 21.30 0.18 4.67
N GLU A 166 21.75 1.38 5.04
CA GLU A 166 20.87 2.46 5.46
C GLU A 166 19.83 2.79 4.39
N GLY A 167 18.59 3.06 4.80
CA GLY A 167 17.46 3.30 3.90
C GLY A 167 16.81 2.03 3.35
N PHE A 168 17.16 0.84 3.87
CA PHE A 168 16.48 -0.40 3.54
C PHE A 168 15.82 -1.01 4.78
N LYS A 169 14.66 -1.66 4.58
CA LYS A 169 13.93 -2.37 5.64
C LYS A 169 13.58 -3.79 5.19
N ALA A 170 13.94 -4.79 5.99
CA ALA A 170 13.45 -6.14 5.79
C ALA A 170 11.94 -6.20 6.04
N VAL A 171 11.21 -6.88 5.16
CA VAL A 171 9.78 -7.12 5.30
C VAL A 171 9.47 -8.58 5.07
N LYS A 172 8.61 -9.14 5.91
CA LYS A 172 8.13 -10.49 5.72
C LYS A 172 7.02 -10.49 4.67
N ARG A 173 7.12 -11.42 3.72
CA ARG A 173 6.07 -11.63 2.74
C ARG A 173 4.99 -12.53 3.32
N TYR A 174 3.77 -12.02 3.45
CA TYR A 174 2.59 -12.78 3.89
C TYR A 174 1.69 -13.17 2.72
N VAL A 175 1.58 -12.30 1.72
CA VAL A 175 0.72 -12.51 0.55
C VAL A 175 1.37 -13.48 -0.42
N ARG A 176 0.66 -14.56 -0.74
CA ARG A 176 1.11 -15.58 -1.71
C ARG A 176 0.15 -15.62 -2.90
N PHE A 177 0.66 -15.99 -4.06
CA PHE A 177 -0.20 -16.28 -5.20
C PHE A 177 -0.90 -17.62 -5.00
N VAL A 178 -2.10 -17.77 -5.54
CA VAL A 178 -2.90 -19.01 -5.43
C VAL A 178 -2.14 -20.25 -5.94
N TRP A 179 -1.27 -20.06 -6.93
CA TRP A 179 -0.45 -21.13 -7.48
C TRP A 179 0.84 -21.43 -6.72
N GLU A 180 1.16 -20.67 -5.66
CA GLU A 180 2.33 -20.92 -4.80
C GLU A 180 2.03 -21.94 -3.70
N ASP A 181 0.76 -22.22 -3.42
CA ASP A 181 0.34 -23.15 -2.37
C ASP A 181 0.32 -24.62 -2.84
N GLU A 182 0.57 -24.89 -4.13
CA GLU A 182 0.58 -26.25 -4.70
C GLU A 182 1.95 -26.96 -4.66
N THR A 183 2.96 -26.33 -4.02
CA THR A 183 4.35 -26.86 -3.98
C THR A 183 4.86 -27.07 -2.55
N GLU A 184 4.08 -27.78 -1.69
CA GLU A 184 4.59 -28.46 -0.48
C GLU A 184 4.37 -29.97 -0.56
#